data_da593f7380a6e3c2af99fc7977f217ba
#
_entry.id   da593f7380a6e3c2af99fc7977f217ba
#
_cell.length_a   1.000
_cell.length_b   1.000
_cell.length_c   1.000
_cell.angle_alpha   90.00
_cell.angle_beta   90.00
_cell.angle_gamma   90.00
#
_symmetry.space_group_name_H-M   'P 1'
#
loop_
_entity.id
_entity.type
_entity.pdbx_description
1 polymer ?
#
loop_
_entity_poly.entity_id
_entity_poly.type
_entity_poly.pdbx_seq_one_letter_code
_entity_poly.pdbx_strand_id
1 'polypeptide(L)'
;MTLTVSQVFRSVSSFIPSRAKNCLQSSSRATLILGSDRWNQRLFSSTNNTADASTSPSNSPYSKDSQEEEIIPPWSRDLLTEKRSKRSNVVRLRQHVNPLARRFQQHTILSDDWPRDVFDDCQSKPLALDIGAGKGGFLLKLASQRPTEYNYLGLEIRPLAVQFAQDRLKNNPDYQIPCQGHLDFVGCNANVDLGRLLSLYREASSDTPLELATIQFPDPHFKASHAKRRVVTPELVHTLAEYMPSGAKVFLQSDIQSVLDDMRERFREAPTKFQDQVDDIEEYYPENIIGIPTEREVSVLKQGLPVYRALFIRTGADS
;
A
#
# COMPACT_ATOMS: atom_id res chain seq x y z
N MET A 1 -22.84 57.55 -26.50
CA MET A 1 -22.36 58.17 -25.25
C MET A 1 -21.45 57.13 -24.58
N THR A 2 -20.20 57.34 -24.75
CA THR A 2 -19.06 56.54 -24.33
C THR A 2 -18.65 56.95 -22.92
N LEU A 3 -18.44 56.02 -22.01
CA LEU A 3 -17.66 56.27 -20.80
C LEU A 3 -16.86 55.05 -20.43
N THR A 4 -15.58 55.18 -20.66
CA THR A 4 -14.43 54.45 -20.20
C THR A 4 -14.20 54.68 -18.70
N VAL A 5 -13.90 53.65 -17.91
CA VAL A 5 -13.31 53.84 -16.59
C VAL A 5 -12.07 52.95 -16.48
N SER A 6 -10.97 53.63 -16.46
CA SER A 6 -9.59 53.18 -16.26
C SER A 6 -9.23 53.25 -14.78
N GLN A 7 -8.42 52.30 -14.33
CA GLN A 7 -7.44 52.35 -13.21
C GLN A 7 -7.93 52.63 -11.78
N VAL A 8 -7.63 51.70 -10.85
CA VAL A 8 -6.92 52.00 -9.63
C VAL A 8 -6.04 50.79 -9.22
N PHE A 9 -4.75 50.86 -9.56
CA PHE A 9 -3.67 50.18 -8.84
C PHE A 9 -3.37 51.00 -7.60
N ARG A 10 -3.39 50.41 -6.41
CA ARG A 10 -2.59 50.86 -5.26
C ARG A 10 -1.89 49.74 -4.58
N SER A 11 -0.59 49.79 -4.71
CA SER A 11 0.46 49.14 -3.94
C SER A 11 0.28 49.39 -2.41
N VAL A 12 0.45 48.35 -1.62
CA VAL A 12 0.86 48.51 -0.22
C VAL A 12 2.12 47.66 -0.03
N SER A 13 3.22 48.38 -0.07
CA SER A 13 4.56 47.95 0.31
C SER A 13 4.77 48.36 1.76
N SER A 14 5.63 47.60 2.48
CA SER A 14 6.33 47.90 3.70
C SER A 14 5.63 47.64 5.05
N PHE A 15 6.14 46.58 5.73
CA PHE A 15 6.80 46.77 7.03
C PHE A 15 7.51 45.47 7.45
N ILE A 16 8.85 45.46 7.33
CA ILE A 16 9.74 44.52 8.01
C ILE A 16 10.48 45.29 9.09
N PRO A 17 10.46 44.90 10.35
CA PRO A 17 11.46 45.36 11.31
C PRO A 17 12.62 44.37 11.41
N SER A 18 13.78 44.82 11.02
CA SER A 18 15.07 44.23 11.34
C SER A 18 15.43 44.49 12.82
N ARG A 19 15.81 43.45 13.54
CA ARG A 19 16.74 43.34 14.69
C ARG A 19 16.56 41.92 15.26
N ALA A 20 17.56 41.08 15.42
CA ALA A 20 18.81 41.26 16.10
C ALA A 20 19.84 40.23 15.59
N LYS A 21 21.04 40.72 15.35
CA LYS A 21 22.28 39.95 15.30
C LYS A 21 22.79 39.71 16.72
N ASN A 22 23.51 38.62 16.88
CA ASN A 22 24.40 38.20 17.95
C ASN A 22 23.79 37.40 19.12
N CYS A 23 24.06 36.09 19.06
CA CYS A 23 24.81 35.49 20.15
C CYS A 23 25.54 34.23 19.60
N LEU A 24 26.85 34.27 19.75
CA LEU A 24 27.82 33.23 19.39
C LEU A 24 27.89 32.18 20.52
N GLN A 25 28.12 30.95 20.12
CA GLN A 25 28.86 29.89 20.81
C GLN A 25 28.31 29.33 22.12
N SER A 26 27.84 28.08 22.02
CA SER A 26 28.35 27.03 22.90
C SER A 26 28.09 25.67 22.28
N SER A 27 29.17 24.96 22.08
CA SER A 27 29.24 23.58 21.65
C SER A 27 28.57 22.65 22.65
N SER A 28 27.65 21.83 22.19
CA SER A 28 27.30 20.60 22.88
C SER A 28 27.13 19.52 21.83
N ARG A 29 28.12 18.64 21.79
CA ARG A 29 28.04 17.38 21.03
C ARG A 29 26.88 16.56 21.57
N ALA A 30 25.78 16.55 20.87
CA ALA A 30 24.76 15.53 21.05
C ALA A 30 25.27 14.26 20.35
N THR A 31 25.76 13.33 21.14
CA THR A 31 26.06 11.95 20.74
C THR A 31 24.73 11.32 20.33
N LEU A 32 24.54 11.16 19.02
CA LEU A 32 23.51 10.29 18.46
C LEU A 32 23.84 8.87 18.88
N ILE A 33 23.16 8.38 19.90
CA ILE A 33 23.10 6.96 20.21
C ILE A 33 22.27 6.33 19.10
N LEU A 34 22.94 5.80 18.10
CA LEU A 34 22.39 4.85 17.14
C LEU A 34 21.92 3.64 17.95
N GLY A 35 20.63 3.57 18.19
CA GLY A 35 19.98 2.38 18.72
C GLY A 35 20.19 1.24 17.74
N SER A 36 21.11 0.35 18.10
CA SER A 36 21.56 -0.79 17.33
C SER A 36 20.44 -1.78 17.09
N ASP A 37 20.25 -2.11 15.86
CA ASP A 37 19.98 -3.41 15.24
C ASP A 37 19.65 -4.58 16.20
N ARG A 38 18.44 -4.64 16.74
CA ARG A 38 17.90 -5.88 17.31
C ARG A 38 16.97 -6.66 16.36
N TRP A 39 16.77 -6.18 15.15
CA TRP A 39 15.80 -6.78 14.23
C TRP A 39 16.31 -7.92 13.36
N ASN A 40 17.65 -8.10 13.25
CA ASN A 40 18.23 -9.12 12.37
C ASN A 40 18.79 -10.37 13.08
N GLN A 41 18.78 -10.45 14.41
CA GLN A 41 19.42 -11.58 15.11
C GLN A 41 18.48 -12.64 15.68
N ARG A 42 17.14 -12.43 15.64
CA ARG A 42 16.20 -13.46 16.14
C ARG A 42 15.64 -14.43 15.10
N LEU A 43 16.08 -14.35 13.86
CA LEU A 43 15.63 -15.28 12.82
C LEU A 43 16.53 -16.53 12.67
N PHE A 44 17.59 -16.67 13.45
CA PHE A 44 18.51 -17.80 13.37
C PHE A 44 18.99 -18.25 14.74
N SER A 45 18.12 -18.86 15.54
CA SER A 45 18.54 -19.78 16.60
C SER A 45 17.40 -20.74 16.92
N SER A 46 17.39 -21.87 16.26
CA SER A 46 16.71 -23.07 16.70
C SER A 46 17.77 -23.97 17.29
N THR A 47 17.83 -24.06 18.59
CA THR A 47 18.59 -25.09 19.29
C THR A 47 17.78 -26.37 19.39
N ASN A 48 18.36 -27.44 18.94
CA ASN A 48 17.94 -28.81 19.16
C ASN A 48 17.87 -29.12 20.67
N ASN A 49 16.80 -29.76 21.10
CA ASN A 49 16.83 -30.64 22.24
C ASN A 49 15.96 -31.87 21.98
N THR A 50 16.62 -32.98 21.93
CA THR A 50 16.13 -34.37 22.00
C THR A 50 15.78 -34.72 23.43
N ALA A 51 14.68 -35.37 23.69
CA ALA A 51 14.52 -36.38 24.72
C ALA A 51 13.22 -37.18 24.56
N ASP A 52 13.39 -38.47 24.73
CA ASP A 52 12.52 -39.62 24.60
C ASP A 52 11.28 -39.68 25.51
N ALA A 53 10.39 -40.56 25.08
CA ALA A 53 9.70 -41.62 25.81
C ALA A 53 8.17 -41.58 25.86
N SER A 54 7.63 -42.49 25.06
CA SER A 54 6.53 -43.46 25.33
C SER A 54 5.39 -43.08 26.30
N THR A 55 4.19 -43.12 25.82
CA THR A 55 3.07 -44.01 26.27
C THR A 55 1.79 -43.73 25.44
N SER A 56 1.19 -44.79 24.92
CA SER A 56 -0.19 -44.84 24.37
C SER A 56 -1.09 -45.54 25.39
N PRO A 57 -2.42 -45.78 25.13
CA PRO A 57 -3.47 -44.90 24.60
C PRO A 57 -4.71 -44.88 25.54
N SER A 58 -5.63 -43.97 25.37
CA SER A 58 -7.01 -44.16 25.83
C SER A 58 -8.01 -43.62 24.82
N ASN A 59 -8.89 -44.50 24.34
CA ASN A 59 -10.03 -44.27 23.51
C ASN A 59 -11.07 -43.38 24.21
N SER A 60 -11.54 -42.37 23.50
CA SER A 60 -12.87 -41.76 23.75
C SER A 60 -13.54 -41.41 22.42
N PRO A 61 -14.82 -41.78 22.22
CA PRO A 61 -15.52 -41.53 20.98
C PRO A 61 -16.12 -40.10 21.01
N TYR A 62 -15.59 -39.19 20.26
CA TYR A 62 -16.26 -37.92 19.96
C TYR A 62 -16.92 -37.98 18.59
N SER A 63 -18.17 -37.61 18.59
CA SER A 63 -19.12 -37.47 17.52
C SER A 63 -18.56 -36.73 16.33
N LYS A 64 -18.89 -37.21 15.14
CA LYS A 64 -18.70 -36.51 13.86
C LYS A 64 -19.66 -35.32 13.84
N ASP A 65 -19.13 -34.15 14.15
CA ASP A 65 -19.80 -32.89 13.83
C ASP A 65 -19.44 -32.48 12.41
N SER A 66 -20.50 -32.02 11.76
CA SER A 66 -20.59 -31.48 10.42
C SER A 66 -19.36 -30.64 10.05
N GLN A 67 -18.55 -31.15 9.12
CA GLN A 67 -17.54 -30.34 8.42
C GLN A 67 -18.31 -29.30 7.59
N GLU A 68 -18.33 -28.05 8.04
CA GLU A 68 -18.53 -26.94 7.14
C GLU A 68 -17.42 -27.02 6.10
N GLU A 69 -17.78 -27.36 4.86
CA GLU A 69 -16.84 -27.26 3.74
C GLU A 69 -16.42 -25.79 3.62
N GLU A 70 -15.22 -25.48 4.11
CA GLU A 70 -14.58 -24.20 3.90
C GLU A 70 -14.52 -23.95 2.38
N ILE A 71 -15.30 -23.00 1.89
CA ILE A 71 -15.37 -22.67 0.45
C ILE A 71 -14.03 -22.06 0.06
N ILE A 72 -13.10 -22.92 -0.34
CA ILE A 72 -11.77 -22.52 -0.81
C ILE A 72 -11.95 -21.75 -2.13
N PRO A 73 -11.61 -20.47 -2.17
CA PRO A 73 -11.74 -19.67 -3.39
C PRO A 73 -11.00 -20.29 -4.58
N PRO A 74 -11.54 -20.21 -5.80
CA PRO A 74 -10.93 -20.85 -6.97
C PRO A 74 -9.46 -20.49 -7.21
N TRP A 75 -9.05 -19.28 -6.81
CA TRP A 75 -7.68 -18.80 -6.94
C TRP A 75 -6.70 -19.41 -5.92
N SER A 76 -7.18 -19.96 -4.82
CA SER A 76 -6.35 -20.59 -3.78
C SER A 76 -6.07 -22.09 -4.04
N ARG A 77 -6.83 -22.74 -4.92
CA ARG A 77 -6.66 -24.18 -5.22
C ARG A 77 -5.28 -24.52 -5.79
N ASP A 78 -4.66 -23.60 -6.54
CA ASP A 78 -3.32 -23.78 -7.09
C ASP A 78 -2.20 -23.70 -6.03
N LEU A 79 -2.49 -23.20 -4.82
CA LEU A 79 -1.53 -23.12 -3.72
C LEU A 79 -1.16 -24.49 -3.17
N LEU A 80 -2.10 -25.45 -3.24
CA LEU A 80 -1.92 -26.81 -2.77
C LEU A 80 -1.04 -27.64 -3.70
N THR A 81 -0.81 -27.20 -4.95
CA THR A 81 -0.02 -27.91 -5.96
C THR A 81 1.42 -27.39 -6.11
N GLU A 82 1.80 -26.29 -5.45
CA GLU A 82 3.20 -25.85 -5.42
C GLU A 82 4.01 -26.84 -4.60
N LYS A 83 4.83 -27.64 -5.31
CA LYS A 83 5.70 -28.70 -4.74
C LYS A 83 6.49 -28.16 -3.58
N ARG A 84 6.20 -28.62 -2.36
CA ARG A 84 7.02 -28.39 -1.17
C ARG A 84 8.44 -28.88 -1.49
N SER A 85 9.38 -27.96 -1.55
CA SER A 85 10.78 -28.31 -1.60
C SER A 85 11.15 -29.02 -0.28
N LYS A 86 11.58 -30.27 -0.36
CA LYS A 86 11.92 -31.12 0.79
C LYS A 86 13.09 -30.61 1.66
N ARG A 87 13.65 -29.42 1.40
CA ARG A 87 14.89 -28.93 2.05
C ARG A 87 14.78 -27.60 2.82
N SER A 88 13.67 -26.90 2.79
CA SER A 88 13.47 -25.75 3.68
C SER A 88 11.99 -25.48 3.87
N ASN A 89 11.55 -25.17 5.09
CA ASN A 89 10.20 -24.68 5.41
C ASN A 89 9.96 -23.24 4.89
N VAL A 90 10.80 -22.74 3.98
CA VAL A 90 10.68 -21.41 3.42
C VAL A 90 9.72 -21.49 2.23
N VAL A 91 8.55 -20.94 2.38
CA VAL A 91 7.60 -20.73 1.30
C VAL A 91 8.20 -19.69 0.35
N ARG A 92 8.64 -20.13 -0.84
CA ARG A 92 9.12 -19.23 -1.89
C ARG A 92 7.92 -18.61 -2.58
N LEU A 93 7.70 -17.34 -2.36
CA LEU A 93 6.72 -16.56 -3.14
C LEU A 93 7.26 -16.38 -4.57
N ARG A 94 6.43 -16.65 -5.57
CA ARG A 94 6.75 -16.25 -6.95
C ARG A 94 6.82 -14.73 -6.98
N GLN A 95 7.93 -14.19 -7.49
CA GLN A 95 8.11 -12.74 -7.57
C GLN A 95 7.15 -12.11 -8.58
N HIS A 96 6.94 -12.76 -9.72
CA HIS A 96 6.15 -12.21 -10.81
C HIS A 96 5.02 -13.16 -11.20
N VAL A 97 3.85 -12.61 -11.42
CA VAL A 97 2.67 -13.30 -11.92
C VAL A 97 2.23 -12.68 -13.25
N ASN A 98 1.53 -13.46 -14.08
CA ASN A 98 0.88 -12.91 -15.25
C ASN A 98 -0.54 -12.45 -14.87
N PRO A 99 -0.82 -11.14 -14.71
CA PRO A 99 -2.14 -10.66 -14.29
C PRO A 99 -3.23 -10.97 -15.34
N LEU A 100 -2.86 -11.24 -16.60
CA LEU A 100 -3.80 -11.62 -17.66
C LEU A 100 -4.17 -13.10 -17.66
N ALA A 101 -3.62 -13.92 -16.76
CA ALA A 101 -4.04 -15.30 -16.62
C ALA A 101 -5.50 -15.38 -16.14
N ARG A 102 -6.28 -16.33 -16.69
CA ARG A 102 -7.73 -16.46 -16.46
C ARG A 102 -8.13 -16.39 -14.97
N ARG A 103 -7.32 -17.00 -14.09
CA ARG A 103 -7.57 -16.98 -12.63
C ARG A 103 -7.53 -15.59 -12.01
N PHE A 104 -6.80 -14.65 -12.58
CA PHE A 104 -6.70 -13.26 -12.11
C PHE A 104 -7.65 -12.30 -12.84
N GLN A 105 -8.51 -12.83 -13.70
CA GLN A 105 -9.54 -12.07 -14.43
C GLN A 105 -10.94 -12.31 -13.84
N GLN A 106 -11.01 -12.95 -12.69
CA GLN A 106 -12.26 -13.20 -11.95
C GLN A 106 -12.31 -12.27 -10.76
N HIS A 107 -13.51 -11.81 -10.43
CA HIS A 107 -13.73 -11.03 -9.22
C HIS A 107 -13.38 -11.86 -7.97
N THR A 108 -12.76 -11.17 -7.01
CA THR A 108 -12.50 -11.79 -5.70
C THR A 108 -13.79 -12.03 -4.95
N ILE A 109 -13.80 -13.09 -4.16
CA ILE A 109 -14.93 -13.40 -3.27
C ILE A 109 -14.72 -12.61 -1.97
N LEU A 110 -15.73 -11.85 -1.60
CA LEU A 110 -15.80 -11.10 -0.34
C LEU A 110 -16.95 -11.68 0.49
N SER A 111 -16.97 -11.40 1.78
CA SER A 111 -18.18 -11.60 2.59
C SER A 111 -19.32 -10.71 2.10
N ASP A 112 -20.55 -11.11 2.36
CA ASP A 112 -21.73 -10.32 1.97
C ASP A 112 -21.80 -8.98 2.71
N ASP A 113 -21.18 -8.91 3.90
CA ASP A 113 -21.14 -7.72 4.75
C ASP A 113 -19.89 -6.84 4.53
N TRP A 114 -18.98 -7.25 3.63
CA TRP A 114 -17.80 -6.43 3.35
C TRP A 114 -18.23 -5.04 2.83
N PRO A 115 -17.66 -3.96 3.30
CA PRO A 115 -16.48 -3.79 4.18
C PRO A 115 -16.85 -3.64 5.69
N ARG A 116 -18.13 -3.76 6.07
CA ARG A 116 -18.58 -3.49 7.44
C ARG A 116 -18.15 -4.55 8.46
N ASP A 117 -17.92 -5.77 8.00
CA ASP A 117 -17.40 -6.87 8.83
C ASP A 117 -15.89 -6.76 9.11
N VAL A 118 -15.21 -5.85 8.41
CA VAL A 118 -13.75 -5.66 8.48
C VAL A 118 -13.36 -4.33 9.12
N PHE A 119 -14.09 -3.26 8.79
CA PHE A 119 -13.82 -1.92 9.27
C PHE A 119 -14.86 -1.50 10.32
N ASP A 120 -14.41 -1.29 11.56
CA ASP A 120 -15.27 -0.89 12.68
C ASP A 120 -15.93 0.48 12.42
N ASP A 121 -15.25 1.35 11.65
CA ASP A 121 -15.71 2.69 11.35
C ASP A 121 -15.51 3.03 9.86
N CYS A 122 -16.39 2.49 9.02
CA CYS A 122 -16.42 2.86 7.62
C CYS A 122 -16.96 4.29 7.39
N GLN A 123 -17.72 4.85 8.35
CA GLN A 123 -18.52 6.05 8.10
C GLN A 123 -17.76 7.34 8.36
N SER A 124 -16.69 7.33 9.16
CA SER A 124 -16.01 8.55 9.55
C SER A 124 -14.56 8.63 9.09
N LYS A 125 -13.93 7.50 8.75
CA LYS A 125 -12.52 7.48 8.33
C LYS A 125 -12.39 7.38 6.81
N PRO A 126 -11.62 8.28 6.18
CA PRO A 126 -11.28 8.16 4.77
C PRO A 126 -10.47 6.87 4.51
N LEU A 127 -10.45 6.44 3.26
CA LEU A 127 -9.72 5.26 2.83
C LEU A 127 -8.32 5.62 2.35
N ALA A 128 -7.32 4.84 2.79
CA ALA A 128 -5.99 4.79 2.21
C ALA A 128 -5.77 3.42 1.56
N LEU A 129 -5.37 3.43 0.29
CA LEU A 129 -5.24 2.26 -0.56
C LEU A 129 -3.77 2.01 -0.91
N ASP A 130 -3.29 0.77 -0.78
CA ASP A 130 -1.98 0.34 -1.30
C ASP A 130 -2.15 -0.76 -2.36
N ILE A 131 -1.82 -0.44 -3.61
CA ILE A 131 -1.94 -1.36 -4.74
C ILE A 131 -0.61 -2.09 -4.94
N GLY A 132 -0.62 -3.40 -4.70
CA GLY A 132 0.57 -4.23 -4.67
C GLY A 132 1.16 -4.35 -3.26
N ALA A 133 0.31 -4.47 -2.24
CA ALA A 133 0.68 -4.45 -0.82
C ALA A 133 1.68 -5.54 -0.39
N GLY A 134 1.95 -6.52 -1.23
CA GLY A 134 2.92 -7.57 -0.99
C GLY A 134 2.59 -8.36 0.28
N LYS A 135 3.56 -8.43 1.20
CA LYS A 135 3.40 -9.09 2.51
C LYS A 135 2.80 -8.18 3.59
N GLY A 136 2.27 -7.04 3.22
CA GLY A 136 1.57 -6.12 4.10
C GLY A 136 2.44 -5.29 5.05
N GLY A 137 3.76 -5.41 5.02
CA GLY A 137 4.64 -4.80 6.02
C GLY A 137 4.53 -3.28 6.10
N PHE A 138 4.39 -2.62 4.96
CA PHE A 138 4.19 -1.18 4.87
C PHE A 138 2.87 -0.74 5.52
N LEU A 139 1.73 -1.31 5.08
CA LEU A 139 0.42 -0.94 5.61
C LEU A 139 0.25 -1.29 7.08
N LEU A 140 0.75 -2.44 7.53
CA LEU A 140 0.73 -2.81 8.95
C LEU A 140 1.45 -1.75 9.80
N LYS A 141 2.61 -1.29 9.35
CA LYS A 141 3.36 -0.24 10.03
C LYS A 141 2.63 1.10 9.98
N LEU A 142 2.08 1.47 8.83
CA LEU A 142 1.35 2.71 8.65
C LEU A 142 0.09 2.74 9.54
N ALA A 143 -0.73 1.70 9.48
CA ALA A 143 -1.94 1.57 10.29
C ALA A 143 -1.65 1.58 11.80
N SER A 144 -0.56 0.92 12.24
CA SER A 144 -0.17 0.93 13.66
C SER A 144 0.30 2.29 14.16
N GLN A 145 0.92 3.10 13.30
CA GLN A 145 1.41 4.44 13.66
C GLN A 145 0.34 5.52 13.53
N ARG A 146 -0.66 5.31 12.67
CA ARG A 146 -1.72 6.28 12.35
C ARG A 146 -3.11 5.62 12.39
N PRO A 147 -3.51 5.01 13.51
CA PRO A 147 -4.72 4.19 13.57
C PRO A 147 -6.03 4.97 13.42
N THR A 148 -5.97 6.30 13.59
CA THR A 148 -7.15 7.17 13.54
C THR A 148 -7.28 7.96 12.25
N GLU A 149 -6.25 7.96 11.37
CA GLU A 149 -6.26 8.79 10.17
C GLU A 149 -7.12 8.18 9.06
N TYR A 150 -6.98 6.87 8.85
CA TYR A 150 -7.60 6.19 7.72
C TYR A 150 -8.14 4.81 8.10
N ASN A 151 -9.05 4.30 7.29
CA ASN A 151 -9.16 2.86 7.05
C ASN A 151 -8.16 2.50 5.94
N TYR A 152 -7.46 1.39 6.10
CA TYR A 152 -6.37 0.99 5.22
C TYR A 152 -6.74 -0.26 4.44
N LEU A 153 -6.59 -0.23 3.11
CA LEU A 153 -6.87 -1.38 2.25
C LEU A 153 -5.64 -1.72 1.42
N GLY A 154 -5.14 -2.93 1.57
CA GLY A 154 -4.05 -3.47 0.74
C GLY A 154 -4.58 -4.42 -0.32
N LEU A 155 -4.27 -4.16 -1.60
CA LEU A 155 -4.58 -5.05 -2.71
C LEU A 155 -3.32 -5.77 -3.16
N GLU A 156 -3.41 -7.10 -3.30
CA GLU A 156 -2.27 -7.89 -3.78
C GLU A 156 -2.77 -9.04 -4.68
N ILE A 157 -2.11 -9.22 -5.82
CA ILE A 157 -2.52 -10.24 -6.79
C ILE A 157 -2.00 -11.65 -6.46
N ARG A 158 -0.95 -11.75 -5.64
CA ARG A 158 -0.31 -13.03 -5.27
C ARG A 158 -0.97 -13.62 -4.02
N PRO A 159 -1.71 -14.74 -4.13
CA PRO A 159 -2.50 -15.26 -3.01
C PRO A 159 -1.67 -15.58 -1.75
N LEU A 160 -0.48 -16.17 -1.91
CA LEU A 160 0.41 -16.44 -0.77
C LEU A 160 0.91 -15.18 -0.07
N ALA A 161 1.08 -14.07 -0.80
CA ALA A 161 1.47 -12.81 -0.20
C ALA A 161 0.32 -12.21 0.60
N VAL A 162 -0.90 -12.30 0.08
CA VAL A 162 -2.13 -11.90 0.80
C VAL A 162 -2.30 -12.70 2.07
N GLN A 163 -2.24 -14.02 1.98
CA GLN A 163 -2.36 -14.88 3.17
C GLN A 163 -1.33 -14.51 4.22
N PHE A 164 -0.08 -14.28 3.80
CA PHE A 164 0.98 -13.86 4.72
C PHE A 164 0.68 -12.50 5.37
N ALA A 165 0.14 -11.54 4.62
CA ALA A 165 -0.26 -10.23 5.15
C ALA A 165 -1.41 -10.35 6.15
N GLN A 166 -2.43 -11.16 5.83
CA GLN A 166 -3.55 -11.45 6.73
C GLN A 166 -3.12 -12.19 8.00
N ASP A 167 -2.21 -13.17 7.88
CA ASP A 167 -1.66 -13.87 9.04
C ASP A 167 -0.87 -12.92 9.95
N ARG A 168 -0.12 -11.98 9.38
CA ARG A 168 0.57 -10.93 10.13
C ARG A 168 -0.42 -9.99 10.83
N LEU A 169 -1.50 -9.61 10.16
CA LEU A 169 -2.55 -8.77 10.76
C LEU A 169 -3.19 -9.46 11.97
N LYS A 170 -3.45 -10.76 11.88
CA LYS A 170 -4.10 -11.53 12.95
C LYS A 170 -3.18 -11.86 14.12
N ASN A 171 -1.90 -12.17 13.85
CA ASN A 171 -1.02 -12.86 14.79
C ASN A 171 0.25 -12.10 15.16
N ASN A 172 0.45 -10.86 14.72
CA ASN A 172 1.72 -10.18 14.96
C ASN A 172 1.72 -9.39 16.27
N PRO A 173 2.49 -9.85 17.30
CA PRO A 173 2.62 -9.14 18.57
C PRO A 173 3.44 -7.83 18.46
N ASP A 174 4.18 -7.62 17.36
CA ASP A 174 5.04 -6.44 17.18
C ASP A 174 4.22 -5.16 16.88
N TYR A 175 2.95 -5.31 16.51
CA TYR A 175 2.03 -4.19 16.38
C TYR A 175 1.24 -4.04 17.68
N GLN A 176 1.74 -3.19 18.58
CA GLN A 176 1.17 -2.94 19.91
C GLN A 176 -0.27 -2.40 19.86
N ILE A 177 -0.69 -1.85 18.72
CA ILE A 177 -2.05 -1.42 18.46
C ILE A 177 -2.68 -2.46 17.52
N PRO A 178 -3.81 -3.06 17.89
CA PRO A 178 -4.52 -3.95 16.98
C PRO A 178 -4.91 -3.18 15.72
N CYS A 179 -4.35 -3.56 14.58
CA CYS A 179 -4.76 -3.01 13.29
C CYS A 179 -6.07 -3.61 12.77
N GLN A 180 -6.65 -4.56 13.49
CA GLN A 180 -7.98 -5.11 13.21
C GLN A 180 -9.02 -4.01 13.38
N GLY A 181 -10.03 -4.01 12.52
CA GLY A 181 -11.07 -2.99 12.53
C GLY A 181 -10.75 -1.71 11.76
N HIS A 182 -9.52 -1.54 11.24
CA HIS A 182 -9.17 -0.43 10.36
C HIS A 182 -8.12 -0.77 9.28
N LEU A 183 -7.77 -2.04 9.12
CA LEU A 183 -6.88 -2.53 8.05
C LEU A 183 -7.38 -3.87 7.50
N ASP A 184 -7.42 -3.99 6.18
CA ASP A 184 -7.69 -5.24 5.47
C ASP A 184 -6.72 -5.47 4.31
N PHE A 185 -6.55 -6.75 3.93
CA PHE A 185 -5.80 -7.18 2.76
C PHE A 185 -6.68 -8.06 1.88
N VAL A 186 -6.92 -7.60 0.65
CA VAL A 186 -7.75 -8.28 -0.33
C VAL A 186 -6.90 -8.88 -1.45
N GLY A 187 -7.09 -10.17 -1.70
CA GLY A 187 -6.46 -10.90 -2.79
C GLY A 187 -7.17 -10.67 -4.11
N CYS A 188 -6.66 -9.79 -4.98
CA CYS A 188 -7.30 -9.50 -6.25
C CYS A 188 -6.34 -8.91 -7.30
N ASN A 189 -6.79 -8.88 -8.52
CA ASN A 189 -6.19 -8.05 -9.55
C ASN A 189 -6.84 -6.65 -9.50
N ALA A 190 -6.08 -5.62 -9.13
CA ALA A 190 -6.60 -4.26 -9.02
C ALA A 190 -7.28 -3.77 -10.31
N ASN A 191 -6.75 -4.13 -11.49
CA ASN A 191 -7.37 -3.77 -12.78
C ASN A 191 -8.73 -4.47 -13.06
N VAL A 192 -9.12 -5.42 -12.22
CA VAL A 192 -10.41 -6.14 -12.34
C VAL A 192 -11.36 -5.72 -11.22
N ASP A 193 -10.85 -5.58 -10.00
CA ASP A 193 -11.70 -5.46 -8.82
C ASP A 193 -11.75 -4.05 -8.22
N LEU A 194 -10.82 -3.14 -8.56
CA LEU A 194 -10.70 -1.85 -7.86
C LEU A 194 -12.02 -1.07 -7.86
N GLY A 195 -12.65 -0.90 -9.02
CA GLY A 195 -13.91 -0.16 -9.14
C GLY A 195 -15.02 -0.77 -8.27
N ARG A 196 -15.13 -2.12 -8.29
CA ARG A 196 -16.12 -2.83 -7.47
C ARG A 196 -15.85 -2.66 -5.96
N LEU A 197 -14.60 -2.81 -5.53
CA LEU A 197 -14.23 -2.65 -4.12
C LEU A 197 -14.51 -1.23 -3.63
N LEU A 198 -14.14 -0.23 -4.42
CA LEU A 198 -14.39 1.18 -4.07
C LEU A 198 -15.89 1.52 -4.10
N SER A 199 -16.68 0.93 -5.01
CA SER A 199 -18.14 1.10 -5.00
C SER A 199 -18.75 0.54 -3.71
N LEU A 200 -18.41 -0.69 -3.35
CA LEU A 200 -18.89 -1.31 -2.11
C LEU A 200 -18.48 -0.52 -0.86
N TYR A 201 -17.22 -0.03 -0.84
CA TYR A 201 -16.76 0.80 0.27
C TYR A 201 -17.54 2.12 0.36
N ARG A 202 -17.73 2.83 -0.76
CA ARG A 202 -18.49 4.07 -0.83
C ARG A 202 -19.95 3.88 -0.39
N GLU A 203 -20.61 2.81 -0.83
CA GLU A 203 -21.97 2.48 -0.43
C GLU A 203 -22.11 2.19 1.07
N ALA A 204 -21.06 1.63 1.68
CA ALA A 204 -21.02 1.34 3.11
C ALA A 204 -20.68 2.56 3.96
N SER A 205 -19.93 3.51 3.41
CA SER A 205 -19.24 4.57 4.14
C SER A 205 -19.93 5.94 4.11
N SER A 206 -21.15 6.05 3.54
CA SER A 206 -21.86 7.34 3.47
C SER A 206 -20.99 8.47 2.88
N ASP A 207 -20.27 8.16 1.77
CA ASP A 207 -19.39 9.07 1.03
C ASP A 207 -18.02 9.38 1.66
N THR A 208 -17.50 8.55 2.57
CA THR A 208 -16.12 8.71 3.03
C THR A 208 -15.14 8.49 1.86
N PRO A 209 -14.26 9.46 1.57
CA PRO A 209 -13.50 9.44 0.31
C PRO A 209 -12.27 8.53 0.36
N LEU A 210 -11.80 8.12 -0.82
CA LEU A 210 -10.46 7.62 -1.03
C LEU A 210 -9.48 8.81 -1.09
N GLU A 211 -8.74 9.08 -0.01
CA GLU A 211 -7.85 10.25 0.06
C GLU A 211 -6.40 9.96 -0.31
N LEU A 212 -5.97 8.72 -0.17
CA LEU A 212 -4.61 8.31 -0.46
C LEU A 212 -4.59 7.00 -1.24
N ALA A 213 -3.89 6.98 -2.38
CA ALA A 213 -3.52 5.75 -3.07
C ALA A 213 -2.00 5.66 -3.21
N THR A 214 -1.43 4.48 -2.98
CA THR A 214 0.00 4.22 -3.16
C THR A 214 0.22 3.05 -4.11
N ILE A 215 1.23 3.18 -4.99
CA ILE A 215 1.68 2.11 -5.89
C ILE A 215 3.20 2.09 -5.80
N GLN A 216 3.73 1.08 -5.12
CA GLN A 216 5.11 1.07 -4.70
C GLN A 216 5.84 -0.18 -5.21
N PHE A 217 6.94 0.03 -5.96
CA PHE A 217 7.79 -1.03 -6.50
C PHE A 217 7.01 -2.13 -7.25
N PRO A 218 6.15 -1.78 -8.21
CA PRO A 218 5.41 -2.76 -8.98
C PRO A 218 6.34 -3.63 -9.82
N ASP A 219 5.84 -4.80 -10.24
CA ASP A 219 6.59 -5.72 -11.09
C ASP A 219 7.00 -5.05 -12.42
N PRO A 220 8.30 -5.01 -12.77
CA PRO A 220 8.79 -4.36 -13.98
C PRO A 220 8.52 -5.23 -15.21
N HIS A 221 7.48 -4.97 -15.94
CA HIS A 221 7.20 -5.64 -17.22
C HIS A 221 7.93 -4.93 -18.38
N PHE A 222 9.26 -5.13 -18.48
CA PHE A 222 10.14 -4.41 -19.44
C PHE A 222 9.79 -4.60 -20.91
N LYS A 223 9.33 -5.80 -21.31
CA LYS A 223 9.03 -6.07 -22.71
C LYS A 223 7.78 -5.32 -23.16
N ALA A 224 7.84 -4.64 -24.32
CA ALA A 224 6.69 -3.95 -24.91
C ALA A 224 5.46 -4.86 -25.05
N SER A 225 5.66 -6.14 -25.39
CA SER A 225 4.59 -7.15 -25.44
C SER A 225 3.96 -7.43 -24.07
N HIS A 226 4.61 -7.03 -22.97
CA HIS A 226 4.11 -7.17 -21.60
C HIS A 226 3.50 -5.88 -21.04
N ALA A 227 3.40 -4.80 -21.81
CA ALA A 227 2.84 -3.53 -21.35
C ALA A 227 1.44 -3.71 -20.72
N LYS A 228 0.60 -4.58 -21.31
CA LYS A 228 -0.73 -4.93 -20.77
C LYS A 228 -0.71 -5.63 -19.40
N ARG A 229 0.46 -6.00 -18.86
CA ARG A 229 0.62 -6.63 -17.53
C ARG A 229 1.00 -5.62 -16.46
N ARG A 230 1.29 -4.38 -16.83
CA ARG A 230 1.62 -3.33 -15.88
C ARG A 230 0.40 -3.00 -15.03
N VAL A 231 0.65 -2.67 -13.77
CA VAL A 231 -0.44 -2.39 -12.82
C VAL A 231 -1.13 -1.08 -13.13
N VAL A 232 -0.36 -0.03 -13.49
CA VAL A 232 -0.93 1.27 -13.84
C VAL A 232 -1.36 1.25 -15.30
N THR A 233 -2.66 1.20 -15.50
CA THR A 233 -3.32 1.29 -16.81
C THR A 233 -4.17 2.55 -16.88
N PRO A 234 -4.55 3.05 -18.08
CA PRO A 234 -5.46 4.17 -18.18
C PRO A 234 -6.79 3.94 -17.44
N GLU A 235 -7.29 2.70 -17.45
CA GLU A 235 -8.52 2.31 -16.76
C GLU A 235 -8.36 2.42 -15.25
N LEU A 236 -7.23 1.98 -14.69
CA LEU A 236 -6.93 2.13 -13.26
C LEU A 236 -6.85 3.60 -12.86
N VAL A 237 -6.18 4.43 -13.64
CA VAL A 237 -6.10 5.89 -13.41
C VAL A 237 -7.49 6.52 -13.47
N HIS A 238 -8.32 6.10 -14.43
CA HIS A 238 -9.70 6.56 -14.52
C HIS A 238 -10.52 6.18 -13.28
N THR A 239 -10.44 4.93 -12.86
CA THR A 239 -11.12 4.44 -11.65
C THR A 239 -10.67 5.23 -10.42
N LEU A 240 -9.37 5.44 -10.21
CA LEU A 240 -8.90 6.27 -9.10
C LEU A 240 -9.50 7.68 -9.16
N ALA A 241 -9.52 8.30 -10.34
CA ALA A 241 -10.09 9.64 -10.51
C ALA A 241 -11.59 9.73 -10.21
N GLU A 242 -12.34 8.64 -10.39
CA GLU A 242 -13.78 8.58 -10.09
C GLU A 242 -14.06 8.55 -8.59
N TYR A 243 -13.19 7.90 -7.81
CA TYR A 243 -13.41 7.68 -6.37
C TYR A 243 -12.59 8.61 -5.46
N MET A 244 -11.65 9.37 -6.03
CA MET A 244 -10.80 10.29 -5.27
C MET A 244 -11.34 11.71 -5.36
N PRO A 245 -11.59 12.41 -4.23
CA PRO A 245 -11.99 13.81 -4.21
C PRO A 245 -10.83 14.72 -4.63
N SER A 246 -11.15 15.96 -4.96
CA SER A 246 -10.14 16.98 -5.20
C SER A 246 -9.22 17.14 -3.99
N GLY A 247 -7.90 17.19 -4.23
CA GLY A 247 -6.87 17.24 -3.19
C GLY A 247 -6.37 15.88 -2.71
N ALA A 248 -7.04 14.79 -3.05
CA ALA A 248 -6.57 13.45 -2.75
C ALA A 248 -5.23 13.13 -3.45
N LYS A 249 -4.43 12.25 -2.86
CA LYS A 249 -3.05 12.02 -3.23
C LYS A 249 -2.82 10.63 -3.83
N VAL A 250 -2.05 10.58 -4.92
CA VAL A 250 -1.49 9.32 -5.44
C VAL A 250 0.02 9.39 -5.33
N PHE A 251 0.61 8.46 -4.58
CA PHE A 251 2.05 8.35 -4.40
C PHE A 251 2.59 7.13 -5.14
N LEU A 252 3.56 7.36 -6.02
CA LEU A 252 4.21 6.34 -6.82
C LEU A 252 5.68 6.26 -6.45
N GLN A 253 6.25 5.04 -6.38
CA GLN A 253 7.70 4.88 -6.29
C GLN A 253 8.21 3.58 -6.90
N SER A 254 9.46 3.62 -7.39
CA SER A 254 10.17 2.48 -7.95
C SER A 254 11.68 2.66 -7.79
N ASP A 255 12.42 1.56 -7.71
CA ASP A 255 13.88 1.53 -7.83
C ASP A 255 14.35 1.43 -9.30
N ILE A 256 13.42 1.38 -10.24
CA ILE A 256 13.65 1.33 -11.67
C ILE A 256 13.02 2.57 -12.30
N GLN A 257 13.88 3.46 -12.81
CA GLN A 257 13.47 4.74 -13.39
C GLN A 257 12.39 4.57 -14.45
N SER A 258 12.62 3.71 -15.45
CA SER A 258 11.68 3.50 -16.55
C SER A 258 10.32 2.93 -16.12
N VAL A 259 10.25 2.29 -14.96
CA VAL A 259 8.97 1.81 -14.38
C VAL A 259 8.22 2.98 -13.77
N LEU A 260 8.91 3.88 -13.06
CA LEU A 260 8.28 5.08 -12.55
C LEU A 260 7.82 6.00 -13.68
N ASP A 261 8.66 6.21 -14.70
CA ASP A 261 8.34 7.07 -15.83
C ASP A 261 7.08 6.59 -16.57
N ASP A 262 6.96 5.28 -16.79
CA ASP A 262 5.76 4.69 -17.38
C ASP A 262 4.51 4.93 -16.52
N MET A 263 4.61 4.78 -15.20
CA MET A 263 3.50 5.09 -14.29
C MET A 263 3.15 6.58 -14.34
N ARG A 264 4.14 7.47 -14.29
CA ARG A 264 3.93 8.94 -14.39
C ARG A 264 3.23 9.31 -15.68
N GLU A 265 3.65 8.73 -16.81
CA GLU A 265 3.05 8.98 -18.11
C GLU A 265 1.55 8.67 -18.10
N ARG A 266 1.13 7.53 -17.52
CA ARG A 266 -0.30 7.16 -17.44
C ARG A 266 -1.12 8.19 -16.65
N PHE A 267 -0.59 8.73 -15.57
CA PHE A 267 -1.26 9.79 -14.82
C PHE A 267 -1.24 11.13 -15.56
N ARG A 268 -0.15 11.47 -16.26
CA ARG A 268 -0.03 12.68 -17.07
C ARG A 268 -0.94 12.67 -18.32
N GLU A 269 -1.29 11.49 -18.83
CA GLU A 269 -2.31 11.34 -19.89
C GLU A 269 -3.72 11.77 -19.44
N ALA A 270 -3.93 11.98 -18.13
CA ALA A 270 -5.18 12.45 -17.56
C ALA A 270 -5.03 13.82 -16.84
N PRO A 271 -4.55 14.88 -17.50
CA PRO A 271 -4.14 16.14 -16.87
C PRO A 271 -5.31 16.92 -16.23
N THR A 272 -6.54 16.68 -16.68
CA THR A 272 -7.74 17.27 -16.08
C THR A 272 -8.17 16.55 -14.81
N LYS A 273 -7.55 15.40 -14.48
CA LYS A 273 -7.88 14.56 -13.34
C LYS A 273 -6.79 14.58 -12.29
N PHE A 274 -5.52 14.59 -12.69
CA PHE A 274 -4.37 14.54 -11.79
C PHE A 274 -3.31 15.55 -12.21
N GLN A 275 -2.74 16.23 -11.23
CA GLN A 275 -1.60 17.12 -11.41
C GLN A 275 -0.35 16.50 -10.79
N ASP A 276 0.69 16.33 -11.62
CA ASP A 276 2.03 15.95 -11.14
C ASP A 276 2.59 17.11 -10.31
N GLN A 277 3.17 16.82 -9.17
CA GLN A 277 3.75 17.84 -8.29
C GLN A 277 5.20 18.19 -8.65
N VAL A 278 5.70 17.60 -9.73
CA VAL A 278 7.00 17.93 -10.34
C VAL A 278 6.76 18.18 -11.82
N ASP A 279 6.94 19.44 -12.24
CA ASP A 279 6.66 19.88 -13.62
C ASP A 279 7.69 19.32 -14.61
N ASP A 280 8.96 19.28 -14.22
CA ASP A 280 10.04 18.76 -15.06
C ASP A 280 9.94 17.23 -15.16
N ILE A 281 10.00 16.73 -16.40
CA ILE A 281 9.92 15.29 -16.67
C ILE A 281 11.18 14.55 -16.20
N GLU A 282 12.32 15.23 -16.19
CA GLU A 282 13.63 14.67 -15.79
C GLU A 282 13.81 14.68 -14.26
N GLU A 283 12.96 15.41 -13.52
CA GLU A 283 13.02 15.48 -12.07
C GLU A 283 12.02 14.53 -11.42
N TYR A 284 12.33 14.12 -10.19
CA TYR A 284 11.51 13.20 -9.39
C TYR A 284 11.16 13.84 -8.05
N TYR A 285 10.02 13.42 -7.50
CA TYR A 285 9.60 13.90 -6.18
C TYR A 285 10.64 13.47 -5.14
N PRO A 286 11.22 14.41 -4.35
CA PRO A 286 12.44 14.11 -3.59
C PRO A 286 12.21 13.21 -2.38
N GLU A 287 11.02 13.28 -1.78
CA GLU A 287 10.76 12.70 -0.48
C GLU A 287 9.71 11.60 -0.50
N ASN A 288 9.77 10.66 0.45
CA ASN A 288 8.68 9.78 0.77
C ASN A 288 7.68 10.51 1.66
N ILE A 289 6.61 11.05 1.06
CA ILE A 289 5.57 11.84 1.76
C ILE A 289 4.83 11.06 2.85
N ILE A 290 4.84 9.73 2.75
CA ILE A 290 4.20 8.88 3.74
C ILE A 290 5.03 8.82 5.03
N GLY A 291 6.37 9.03 4.91
CA GLY A 291 7.30 8.98 6.04
C GLY A 291 7.60 7.56 6.55
N ILE A 292 6.99 6.54 5.95
CA ILE A 292 7.18 5.14 6.30
C ILE A 292 7.72 4.41 5.07
N PRO A 293 8.97 3.92 5.12
CA PRO A 293 9.54 3.21 4.00
C PRO A 293 8.97 1.78 3.91
N THR A 294 8.83 1.28 2.67
CA THR A 294 8.58 -0.13 2.42
C THR A 294 9.82 -0.99 2.72
N GLU A 295 9.64 -2.30 2.89
CA GLU A 295 10.75 -3.24 3.03
C GLU A 295 11.68 -3.19 1.79
N ARG A 296 11.11 -2.99 0.59
CA ARG A 296 11.88 -2.84 -0.65
C ARG A 296 12.69 -1.56 -0.67
N GLU A 297 12.09 -0.44 -0.32
CA GLU A 297 12.77 0.86 -0.23
C GLU A 297 13.98 0.80 0.71
N VAL A 298 13.80 0.24 1.91
CA VAL A 298 14.90 0.05 2.87
C VAL A 298 16.01 -0.80 2.28
N SER A 299 15.67 -1.88 1.57
CA SER A 299 16.66 -2.77 0.94
C SER A 299 17.44 -2.08 -0.18
N VAL A 300 16.75 -1.27 -1.00
CA VAL A 300 17.35 -0.52 -2.12
C VAL A 300 18.31 0.55 -1.60
N LEU A 301 17.84 1.35 -0.64
CA LEU A 301 18.65 2.41 -0.04
C LEU A 301 19.90 1.88 0.71
N LYS A 302 19.78 0.73 1.39
CA LYS A 302 20.94 0.06 2.01
C LYS A 302 22.00 -0.38 1.01
N GLN A 303 21.64 -0.58 -0.23
CA GLN A 303 22.57 -0.90 -1.33
C GLN A 303 23.12 0.35 -2.02
N GLY A 304 22.76 1.55 -1.57
CA GLY A 304 23.15 2.81 -2.20
C GLY A 304 22.50 3.04 -3.57
N LEU A 305 21.41 2.33 -3.86
CA LEU A 305 20.70 2.46 -5.13
C LEU A 305 19.60 3.53 -5.04
N PRO A 306 19.27 4.19 -6.15
CA PRO A 306 18.29 5.25 -6.17
C PRO A 306 16.87 4.71 -5.99
N VAL A 307 16.00 5.58 -5.48
CA VAL A 307 14.54 5.39 -5.45
C VAL A 307 13.91 6.60 -6.11
N TYR A 308 13.17 6.36 -7.18
CA TYR A 308 12.45 7.37 -7.95
C TYR A 308 11.01 7.47 -7.44
N ARG A 309 10.47 8.69 -7.31
CA ARG A 309 9.15 8.96 -6.74
C ARG A 309 8.39 9.97 -7.57
N ALA A 310 7.07 9.85 -7.54
CA ALA A 310 6.15 10.86 -8.07
C ALA A 310 4.96 11.02 -7.12
N LEU A 311 4.47 12.26 -7.05
CA LEU A 311 3.28 12.61 -6.29
C LEU A 311 2.29 13.29 -7.24
N PHE A 312 1.08 12.77 -7.29
CA PHE A 312 -0.03 13.35 -8.01
C PHE A 312 -1.11 13.82 -7.04
N ILE A 313 -1.67 14.98 -7.31
CA ILE A 313 -2.83 15.50 -6.61
C ILE A 313 -4.05 15.41 -7.54
N ARG A 314 -5.14 14.87 -7.03
CA ARG A 314 -6.43 14.85 -7.75
C ARG A 314 -6.91 16.27 -7.93
N THR A 315 -7.17 16.65 -9.20
CA THR A 315 -7.68 17.97 -9.59
C THR A 315 -9.10 17.85 -10.13
N GLY A 316 -9.83 18.95 -10.11
CA GLY A 316 -11.18 19.02 -10.67
C GLY A 316 -12.27 19.03 -9.61
N ALA A 317 -13.37 19.68 -9.95
CA ALA A 317 -14.59 19.62 -9.17
C ALA A 317 -15.16 18.20 -9.25
N ASP A 318 -15.66 17.70 -8.15
CA ASP A 318 -16.51 16.52 -8.13
C ASP A 318 -17.72 16.83 -9.01
N SER A 319 -17.87 16.08 -10.10
CA SER A 319 -18.95 16.28 -11.09
C SER A 319 -20.23 15.62 -10.62
#